data_a8677a7edc919d5f20de92e31107ae20
#
_entry.id   a8677a7edc919d5f20de92e31107ae20
#
_cell.length_a   1.000
_cell.length_b   1.000
_cell.length_c   1.000
_cell.angle_alpha   90.00
_cell.angle_beta   90.00
_cell.angle_gamma   90.00
#
_symmetry.space_group_name_H-M   'P 1'
#
loop_
_entity.id
_entity.type
_entity.pdbx_description
1 polymer ?
#
loop_
_entity_poly.entity_id
_entity_poly.type
_entity_poly.pdbx_seq_one_letter_code
_entity_poly.pdbx_strand_id
1 'polypeptide(L)'
;TPVITDMSDAANGLRWCVAEMDRRYKLMSAMGVRNLASFNSAIKEAAEKGESIQNPLKEIEEDFLEELPSIVVVVDEFADMMMLVGKKVEHLIARIAQKARAAGIHLILATQRPSVDVITGLIKANIPTRISFQVSTKIDSRTVLDQGGAEQLLGYGDMLYLPAGQGVPARVHGAFVGDDEVHRVVDDWKKRGTPDFVDEITSDLQDTGPIPGLSLIHI
;
A
#
# COMPACT_ATOMS: atom_id res chain seq x y z
N THR A 1 9.50 -9.91 -2.06
CA THR A 1 8.94 -11.17 -1.56
C THR A 1 8.14 -11.86 -2.66
N PRO A 2 8.05 -13.19 -2.69
CA PRO A 2 7.10 -13.92 -3.52
C PRO A 2 5.66 -13.49 -3.22
N VAL A 3 4.71 -13.88 -4.08
CA VAL A 3 3.29 -13.62 -3.79
C VAL A 3 2.90 -14.31 -2.49
N ILE A 4 2.39 -13.55 -1.54
CA ILE A 4 1.97 -14.03 -0.24
C ILE A 4 0.55 -14.58 -0.36
N THR A 5 0.35 -15.84 -0.04
CA THR A 5 -0.95 -16.53 -0.11
C THR A 5 -1.49 -16.91 1.27
N ASP A 6 -0.63 -16.97 2.27
CA ASP A 6 -1.03 -17.20 3.66
C ASP A 6 -1.45 -15.89 4.34
N MET A 7 -2.56 -15.91 5.08
CA MET A 7 -3.12 -14.71 5.71
C MET A 7 -2.31 -14.26 6.94
N SER A 8 -1.62 -15.18 7.61
CA SER A 8 -0.71 -14.84 8.72
C SER A 8 0.50 -14.09 8.19
N ASP A 9 1.11 -14.61 7.13
CA ASP A 9 2.23 -13.96 6.45
C ASP A 9 1.85 -12.62 5.84
N ALA A 10 0.62 -12.50 5.31
CA ALA A 10 0.10 -11.24 4.80
C ALA A 10 -0.03 -10.20 5.93
N ALA A 11 -0.48 -10.60 7.11
CA ALA A 11 -0.52 -9.72 8.27
C ALA A 11 0.89 -9.33 8.74
N ASN A 12 1.87 -10.25 8.67
CA ASN A 12 3.28 -9.96 8.97
C ASN A 12 3.86 -8.98 7.96
N GLY A 13 3.57 -9.15 6.67
CA GLY A 13 3.96 -8.20 5.63
C GLY A 13 3.43 -6.79 5.86
N LEU A 14 2.18 -6.64 6.32
CA LEU A 14 1.64 -5.32 6.69
C LEU A 14 2.32 -4.74 7.94
N ARG A 15 2.68 -5.56 8.93
CA ARG A 15 3.46 -5.11 10.10
C ARG A 15 4.86 -4.64 9.67
N TRP A 16 5.50 -5.40 8.78
CA TRP A 16 6.77 -5.00 8.18
C TRP A 16 6.66 -3.64 7.48
N CYS A 17 5.61 -3.41 6.69
CA CYS A 17 5.37 -2.11 6.04
C CYS A 17 5.25 -0.96 7.05
N VAL A 18 4.61 -1.20 8.19
CA VAL A 18 4.51 -0.21 9.27
C VAL A 18 5.88 0.04 9.91
N ALA A 19 6.65 -1.00 10.20
CA ALA A 19 8.00 -0.89 10.76
C ALA A 19 8.94 -0.14 9.80
N GLU A 20 8.92 -0.48 8.53
CA GLU A 20 9.72 0.19 7.49
C GLU A 20 9.29 1.66 7.31
N MET A 21 8.01 1.95 7.36
CA MET A 21 7.51 3.33 7.37
C MET A 21 8.11 4.12 8.54
N ASP A 22 8.07 3.55 9.75
CA ASP A 22 8.58 4.19 10.96
C ASP A 22 10.12 4.35 10.89
N ARG A 23 10.85 3.37 10.35
CA ARG A 23 12.29 3.46 10.07
C ARG A 23 12.60 4.62 9.13
N ARG A 24 11.89 4.71 8.01
CA ARG A 24 12.06 5.80 7.03
C ARG A 24 11.78 7.17 7.64
N TYR A 25 10.77 7.28 8.48
CA TYR A 25 10.49 8.53 9.20
C TYR A 25 11.61 8.94 10.15
N LYS A 26 12.21 7.98 10.87
CA LYS A 26 13.38 8.26 11.72
C LYS A 26 14.55 8.80 10.88
N LEU A 27 14.86 8.16 9.75
CA LEU A 27 15.92 8.59 8.83
C LEU A 27 15.65 9.99 8.27
N MET A 28 14.44 10.23 7.74
CA MET A 28 14.06 11.53 7.20
C MET A 28 14.10 12.63 8.25
N SER A 29 13.66 12.34 9.49
CA SER A 29 13.70 13.28 10.60
C SER A 29 15.14 13.62 10.98
N ALA A 30 16.03 12.65 11.06
CA ALA A 30 17.43 12.85 11.36
C ALA A 30 18.17 13.68 10.29
N MET A 31 17.76 13.55 9.02
CA MET A 31 18.27 14.36 7.92
C MET A 31 17.54 15.69 7.73
N GLY A 32 16.50 15.99 8.53
CA GLY A 32 15.75 17.24 8.42
C GLY A 32 14.91 17.36 7.14
N VAL A 33 14.56 16.23 6.48
CA VAL A 33 13.77 16.20 5.25
C VAL A 33 12.35 15.68 5.52
N ARG A 34 11.39 16.02 4.62
CA ARG A 34 9.96 15.77 4.88
C ARG A 34 9.38 14.59 4.11
N ASN A 35 10.06 14.08 3.11
CA ASN A 35 9.56 13.00 2.25
C ASN A 35 10.73 12.25 1.60
N LEU A 36 10.42 11.06 1.05
CA LEU A 36 11.37 10.19 0.39
C LEU A 36 12.08 10.85 -0.79
N ALA A 37 11.39 11.67 -1.58
CA ALA A 37 12.01 12.35 -2.73
C ALA A 37 13.11 13.30 -2.28
N SER A 38 12.87 14.11 -1.24
CA SER A 38 13.90 15.00 -0.67
C SER A 38 15.04 14.22 -0.02
N PHE A 39 14.74 13.07 0.62
CA PHE A 39 15.75 12.17 1.17
C PHE A 39 16.69 11.66 0.07
N ASN A 40 16.13 11.08 -0.99
CA ASN A 40 16.90 10.55 -2.10
C ASN A 40 17.67 11.66 -2.85
N SER A 41 17.09 12.86 -3.01
CA SER A 41 17.80 14.00 -3.62
C SER A 41 19.03 14.39 -2.82
N ALA A 42 18.95 14.43 -1.49
CA ALA A 42 20.11 14.75 -0.65
C ALA A 42 21.24 13.72 -0.78
N ILE A 43 20.88 12.43 -0.90
CA ILE A 43 21.87 11.36 -1.10
C ILE A 43 22.53 11.49 -2.49
N LYS A 44 21.75 11.75 -3.54
CA LYS A 44 22.28 11.97 -4.89
C LYS A 44 23.24 13.16 -4.95
N GLU A 45 22.85 14.28 -4.37
CA GLU A 45 23.68 15.49 -4.32
C GLU A 45 25.02 15.26 -3.58
N ALA A 46 25.01 14.46 -2.51
CA ALA A 46 26.23 14.07 -1.82
C ALA A 46 27.12 13.18 -2.70
N ALA A 47 26.51 12.15 -3.33
CA ALA A 47 27.22 11.24 -4.23
C ALA A 47 27.85 11.98 -5.44
N GLU A 48 27.16 12.96 -6.03
CA GLU A 48 27.69 13.80 -7.12
C GLU A 48 28.91 14.63 -6.69
N LYS A 49 29.00 14.95 -5.39
CA LYS A 49 30.16 15.63 -4.80
C LYS A 49 31.28 14.69 -4.37
N GLY A 50 31.08 13.36 -4.53
CA GLY A 50 31.99 12.33 -4.04
C GLY A 50 31.94 12.13 -2.53
N GLU A 51 30.85 12.54 -1.88
CA GLU A 51 30.61 12.44 -0.44
C GLU A 51 29.60 11.32 -0.17
N SER A 52 29.70 10.68 1.00
CA SER A 52 28.71 9.71 1.49
C SER A 52 28.12 10.24 2.78
N ILE A 53 26.80 10.12 2.93
CA ILE A 53 26.10 10.54 4.15
C ILE A 53 26.15 9.40 5.15
N GLN A 54 26.77 9.63 6.29
CA GLN A 54 26.81 8.66 7.37
C GLN A 54 25.42 8.44 7.97
N ASN A 55 25.08 7.18 8.28
CA ASN A 55 23.78 6.86 8.88
C ASN A 55 23.68 7.46 10.29
N PRO A 56 22.72 8.36 10.55
CA PRO A 56 22.57 9.01 11.85
C PRO A 56 21.96 8.10 12.91
N LEU A 57 21.39 6.94 12.51
CA LEU A 57 20.76 5.98 13.40
C LEU A 57 21.76 4.88 13.76
N LYS A 58 22.33 4.94 14.96
CA LYS A 58 23.32 3.97 15.45
C LYS A 58 22.81 2.53 15.60
N GLU A 59 21.50 2.34 15.48
CA GLU A 59 20.83 1.04 15.64
C GLU A 59 20.79 0.22 14.33
N ILE A 60 21.26 0.79 13.22
CA ILE A 60 21.22 0.16 11.90
C ILE A 60 22.67 -0.15 11.50
N GLU A 61 22.94 -1.37 11.05
CA GLU A 61 24.27 -1.86 10.67
C GLU A 61 24.89 -1.16 9.45
N GLU A 62 24.10 -0.41 8.71
CA GLU A 62 24.57 0.33 7.52
C GLU A 62 25.34 1.58 7.95
N ASP A 63 26.62 1.66 7.60
CA ASP A 63 27.48 2.82 7.91
C ASP A 63 27.09 4.08 7.12
N PHE A 64 26.58 3.94 5.90
CA PHE A 64 26.21 5.02 5.01
C PHE A 64 24.78 4.87 4.49
N LEU A 65 24.15 6.00 4.21
CA LEU A 65 22.82 6.02 3.64
C LEU A 65 22.86 5.82 2.13
N GLU A 66 21.92 5.01 1.64
CA GLU A 66 21.65 4.80 0.23
C GLU A 66 20.24 5.30 -0.15
N GLU A 67 20.01 5.48 -1.46
CA GLU A 67 18.68 5.82 -1.95
C GLU A 67 17.67 4.71 -1.61
N LEU A 68 16.54 5.13 -1.08
CA LEU A 68 15.45 4.20 -0.74
C LEU A 68 14.44 4.11 -1.89
N PRO A 69 14.06 2.90 -2.32
CA PRO A 69 13.05 2.71 -3.35
C PRO A 69 11.65 3.03 -2.84
N SER A 70 10.75 3.39 -3.74
CA SER A 70 9.31 3.36 -3.43
C SER A 70 8.84 1.92 -3.28
N ILE A 71 7.90 1.71 -2.36
CA ILE A 71 7.27 0.41 -2.10
C ILE A 71 5.82 0.48 -2.56
N VAL A 72 5.38 -0.49 -3.35
CA VAL A 72 3.98 -0.65 -3.73
C VAL A 72 3.47 -1.95 -3.12
N VAL A 73 2.45 -1.84 -2.27
CA VAL A 73 1.76 -2.97 -1.65
C VAL A 73 0.47 -3.21 -2.40
N VAL A 74 0.34 -4.37 -3.02
CA VAL A 74 -0.85 -4.77 -3.77
C VAL A 74 -1.56 -5.88 -3.02
N VAL A 75 -2.84 -5.68 -2.72
CA VAL A 75 -3.74 -6.68 -2.13
C VAL A 75 -4.81 -6.99 -3.17
N ASP A 76 -4.80 -8.21 -3.71
CA ASP A 76 -5.67 -8.63 -4.80
C ASP A 76 -7.12 -8.87 -4.34
N GLU A 77 -7.31 -9.54 -3.20
CA GLU A 77 -8.63 -9.72 -2.59
C GLU A 77 -8.60 -9.32 -1.10
N PHE A 78 -8.94 -8.05 -0.87
CA PHE A 78 -8.91 -7.47 0.48
C PHE A 78 -9.96 -8.07 1.42
N ALA A 79 -11.09 -8.55 0.86
CA ALA A 79 -12.15 -9.16 1.67
C ALA A 79 -11.66 -10.38 2.44
N ASP A 80 -10.79 -11.21 1.86
CA ASP A 80 -10.29 -12.40 2.54
C ASP A 80 -9.46 -12.04 3.78
N MET A 81 -8.65 -11.00 3.71
CA MET A 81 -7.91 -10.49 4.88
C MET A 81 -8.84 -9.93 5.94
N MET A 82 -9.87 -9.16 5.55
CA MET A 82 -10.84 -8.59 6.49
C MET A 82 -11.67 -9.65 7.19
N MET A 83 -12.04 -10.72 6.49
CA MET A 83 -12.84 -11.82 7.06
C MET A 83 -12.05 -12.71 8.01
N LEU A 84 -10.77 -12.95 7.74
CA LEU A 84 -9.94 -13.87 8.51
C LEU A 84 -9.19 -13.20 9.66
N VAL A 85 -8.64 -12.02 9.44
CA VAL A 85 -7.81 -11.29 10.44
C VAL A 85 -8.55 -10.09 11.04
N GLY A 86 -9.50 -9.53 10.31
CA GLY A 86 -10.44 -8.52 10.78
C GLY A 86 -9.80 -7.19 11.20
N LYS A 87 -10.22 -6.68 12.36
CA LYS A 87 -9.86 -5.33 12.84
C LYS A 87 -8.37 -5.03 12.92
N LYS A 88 -7.52 -6.05 13.15
CA LYS A 88 -6.07 -5.85 13.20
C LYS A 88 -5.51 -5.39 11.85
N VAL A 89 -5.94 -6.03 10.77
CA VAL A 89 -5.55 -5.66 9.39
C VAL A 89 -6.13 -4.30 9.03
N GLU A 90 -7.38 -4.03 9.37
CA GLU A 90 -8.02 -2.74 9.14
C GLU A 90 -7.21 -1.58 9.74
N HIS A 91 -6.77 -1.72 10.99
CA HIS A 91 -5.95 -0.71 11.66
C HIS A 91 -4.55 -0.55 11.04
N LEU A 92 -3.91 -1.64 10.63
CA LEU A 92 -2.61 -1.58 9.95
C LEU A 92 -2.71 -0.82 8.63
N ILE A 93 -3.71 -1.16 7.81
CA ILE A 93 -3.97 -0.50 6.53
C ILE A 93 -4.31 0.97 6.73
N ALA A 94 -5.19 1.30 7.68
CA ALA A 94 -5.51 2.69 7.99
C ALA A 94 -4.25 3.49 8.39
N ARG A 95 -3.38 2.91 9.23
CA ARG A 95 -2.11 3.55 9.65
C ARG A 95 -1.17 3.78 8.46
N ILE A 96 -1.00 2.79 7.59
CA ILE A 96 -0.21 2.93 6.37
C ILE A 96 -0.82 4.01 5.48
N ALA A 97 -2.12 3.94 5.18
CA ALA A 97 -2.78 4.90 4.31
C ALA A 97 -2.68 6.35 4.80
N GLN A 98 -2.73 6.57 6.12
CA GLN A 98 -2.62 7.91 6.72
C GLN A 98 -1.22 8.52 6.61
N LYS A 99 -0.17 7.71 6.72
CA LYS A 99 1.19 8.23 6.95
C LYS A 99 2.20 7.81 5.89
N ALA A 100 2.03 6.67 5.24
CA ALA A 100 3.10 6.05 4.45
C ALA A 100 3.44 6.78 3.13
N ARG A 101 2.58 7.68 2.64
CA ARG A 101 2.80 8.43 1.40
C ARG A 101 4.14 9.18 1.42
N ALA A 102 4.43 9.90 2.50
CA ALA A 102 5.68 10.66 2.61
C ALA A 102 6.92 9.74 2.71
N ALA A 103 6.74 8.54 3.25
CA ALA A 103 7.77 7.50 3.30
C ALA A 103 7.92 6.70 1.98
N GLY A 104 7.14 7.03 0.95
CA GLY A 104 7.19 6.38 -0.36
C GLY A 104 6.57 4.98 -0.39
N ILE A 105 5.59 4.70 0.48
CA ILE A 105 4.85 3.43 0.50
C ILE A 105 3.42 3.69 0.01
N HIS A 106 3.01 2.96 -1.01
CA HIS A 106 1.73 3.11 -1.69
C HIS A 106 0.91 1.83 -1.60
N LEU A 107 -0.41 1.98 -1.41
CA LEU A 107 -1.35 0.86 -1.31
C LEU A 107 -2.26 0.81 -2.53
N ILE A 108 -2.44 -0.40 -3.05
CA ILE A 108 -3.48 -0.75 -4.01
C ILE A 108 -4.29 -1.88 -3.39
N LEU A 109 -5.53 -1.58 -3.00
CA LEU A 109 -6.44 -2.58 -2.44
C LEU A 109 -7.53 -2.89 -3.46
N ALA A 110 -7.67 -4.15 -3.80
CA ALA A 110 -8.73 -4.63 -4.67
C ALA A 110 -9.62 -5.64 -3.93
N THR A 111 -10.89 -5.72 -4.35
CA THR A 111 -11.82 -6.74 -3.86
C THR A 111 -12.93 -6.97 -4.88
N GLN A 112 -13.36 -8.20 -4.99
CA GLN A 112 -14.56 -8.61 -5.75
C GLN A 112 -15.81 -8.66 -4.86
N ARG A 113 -15.67 -8.35 -3.54
CA ARG A 113 -16.76 -8.40 -2.55
C ARG A 113 -16.96 -7.03 -1.90
N PRO A 114 -17.60 -6.07 -2.58
CA PRO A 114 -17.77 -4.71 -2.10
C PRO A 114 -18.86 -4.62 -1.00
N SER A 115 -18.67 -5.30 0.12
CA SER A 115 -19.57 -5.22 1.27
C SER A 115 -19.14 -4.14 2.26
N VAL A 116 -20.07 -3.70 3.10
CA VAL A 116 -19.80 -2.69 4.15
C VAL A 116 -18.83 -3.19 5.22
N ASP A 117 -18.74 -4.51 5.41
CA ASP A 117 -17.82 -5.14 6.35
C ASP A 117 -16.38 -5.17 5.81
N VAL A 118 -16.20 -5.05 4.51
CA VAL A 118 -14.90 -5.01 3.82
C VAL A 118 -14.49 -3.56 3.58
N ILE A 119 -15.37 -2.77 2.97
CA ILE A 119 -15.12 -1.35 2.66
C ILE A 119 -15.73 -0.51 3.79
N THR A 120 -15.10 -0.56 4.94
CA THR A 120 -15.56 0.10 6.16
C THR A 120 -15.42 1.63 6.09
N GLY A 121 -16.05 2.32 7.03
CA GLY A 121 -15.89 3.77 7.18
C GLY A 121 -14.44 4.17 7.45
N LEU A 122 -13.68 3.36 8.20
CA LEU A 122 -12.26 3.62 8.48
C LEU A 122 -11.41 3.50 7.20
N ILE A 123 -11.64 2.48 6.38
CA ILE A 123 -10.96 2.30 5.10
C ILE A 123 -11.30 3.48 4.17
N LYS A 124 -12.57 3.82 4.02
CA LYS A 124 -13.01 4.94 3.15
C LYS A 124 -12.45 6.30 3.56
N ALA A 125 -12.33 6.54 4.86
CA ALA A 125 -11.78 7.79 5.38
C ALA A 125 -10.27 7.96 5.07
N ASN A 126 -9.54 6.86 4.96
CA ASN A 126 -8.08 6.88 4.78
C ASN A 126 -7.64 6.56 3.35
N ILE A 127 -8.51 5.96 2.54
CA ILE A 127 -8.28 5.68 1.11
C ILE A 127 -9.35 6.43 0.31
N PRO A 128 -9.14 7.73 0.07
CA PRO A 128 -10.15 8.57 -0.57
C PRO A 128 -10.24 8.38 -2.10
N THR A 129 -9.17 7.90 -2.74
CA THR A 129 -9.17 7.60 -4.17
C THR A 129 -9.77 6.23 -4.39
N ARG A 130 -10.82 6.15 -5.23
CA ARG A 130 -11.55 4.91 -5.46
C ARG A 130 -11.82 4.69 -6.92
N ILE A 131 -11.82 3.43 -7.32
CA ILE A 131 -12.20 2.96 -8.65
C ILE A 131 -13.27 1.88 -8.45
N SER A 132 -14.36 1.97 -9.20
CA SER A 132 -15.33 0.89 -9.30
C SER A 132 -15.51 0.51 -10.76
N PHE A 133 -15.24 -0.75 -11.07
CA PHE A 133 -15.72 -1.38 -12.28
C PHE A 133 -17.21 -1.69 -12.17
N GLN A 134 -17.78 -2.33 -13.18
CA GLN A 134 -19.19 -2.75 -13.15
C GLN A 134 -19.47 -3.61 -11.92
N VAL A 135 -20.54 -3.28 -11.21
CA VAL A 135 -21.05 -4.05 -10.08
C VAL A 135 -22.48 -4.50 -10.33
N SER A 136 -22.93 -5.50 -9.59
CA SER A 136 -24.26 -6.10 -9.81
C SER A 136 -25.41 -5.21 -9.33
N THR A 137 -25.19 -4.43 -8.26
CA THR A 137 -26.26 -3.66 -7.64
C THR A 137 -25.87 -2.21 -7.37
N LYS A 138 -26.86 -1.34 -7.27
CA LYS A 138 -26.69 0.05 -6.83
C LYS A 138 -26.17 0.15 -5.39
N ILE A 139 -26.43 -0.88 -4.56
CA ILE A 139 -25.93 -0.95 -3.18
C ILE A 139 -24.41 -1.12 -3.22
N ASP A 140 -23.90 -2.01 -4.06
CA ASP A 140 -22.45 -2.22 -4.21
C ASP A 140 -21.76 -0.94 -4.69
N SER A 141 -22.36 -0.25 -5.69
CA SER A 141 -21.85 1.05 -6.14
C SER A 141 -21.74 2.06 -4.99
N ARG A 142 -22.79 2.16 -4.17
CA ARG A 142 -22.79 3.05 -3.00
C ARG A 142 -21.77 2.63 -1.94
N THR A 143 -21.56 1.35 -1.76
CA THR A 143 -20.56 0.85 -0.82
C THR A 143 -19.15 1.31 -1.22
N VAL A 144 -18.82 1.27 -2.51
CA VAL A 144 -17.50 1.69 -3.02
C VAL A 144 -17.39 3.20 -3.14
N LEU A 145 -18.36 3.85 -3.82
CA LEU A 145 -18.25 5.24 -4.30
C LEU A 145 -19.08 6.24 -3.47
N ASP A 146 -19.82 5.78 -2.47
CA ASP A 146 -20.84 6.54 -1.73
C ASP A 146 -22.02 7.02 -2.61
N GLN A 147 -22.07 6.59 -3.88
CA GLN A 147 -23.11 6.94 -4.85
C GLN A 147 -23.36 5.81 -5.85
N GLY A 148 -24.52 5.80 -6.50
CA GLY A 148 -24.85 4.87 -7.55
C GLY A 148 -24.14 5.22 -8.88
N GLY A 149 -24.23 4.31 -9.85
CA GLY A 149 -23.74 4.51 -11.21
C GLY A 149 -22.86 3.37 -11.72
N ALA A 150 -22.09 2.72 -10.84
CA ALA A 150 -21.24 1.61 -11.27
C ALA A 150 -22.03 0.37 -11.73
N GLU A 151 -23.28 0.22 -11.30
CA GLU A 151 -24.19 -0.82 -11.78
C GLU A 151 -24.63 -0.62 -13.25
N GLN A 152 -24.39 0.55 -13.82
CA GLN A 152 -24.75 0.91 -15.19
C GLN A 152 -23.55 0.86 -16.16
N LEU A 153 -22.38 0.49 -15.67
CA LEU A 153 -21.19 0.36 -16.49
C LEU A 153 -21.28 -0.81 -17.45
N LEU A 154 -20.53 -0.75 -18.54
CA LEU A 154 -20.60 -1.70 -19.64
C LEU A 154 -19.75 -2.97 -19.44
N GLY A 155 -18.92 -3.01 -18.40
CA GLY A 155 -17.89 -4.05 -18.23
C GLY A 155 -16.64 -3.79 -19.10
N TYR A 156 -15.80 -4.79 -19.25
CA TYR A 156 -14.60 -4.75 -20.11
C TYR A 156 -13.67 -3.55 -19.88
N GLY A 157 -13.49 -3.15 -18.62
CA GLY A 157 -12.63 -2.02 -18.25
C GLY A 157 -13.33 -0.67 -18.13
N ASP A 158 -14.63 -0.60 -18.39
CA ASP A 158 -15.45 0.59 -18.12
C ASP A 158 -15.54 0.80 -16.60
N MET A 159 -15.17 1.97 -16.10
CA MET A 159 -15.05 2.24 -14.68
C MET A 159 -15.47 3.65 -14.29
N LEU A 160 -15.82 3.81 -13.02
CA LEU A 160 -15.94 5.10 -12.35
C LEU A 160 -14.71 5.34 -11.49
N TYR A 161 -14.02 6.44 -11.74
CA TYR A 161 -12.86 6.90 -11.00
C TYR A 161 -13.21 8.09 -10.13
N LEU A 162 -13.07 7.96 -8.83
CA LEU A 162 -13.28 9.01 -7.85
C LEU A 162 -11.92 9.42 -7.27
N PRO A 163 -11.32 10.51 -7.75
CA PRO A 163 -10.08 11.02 -7.18
C PRO A 163 -10.28 11.62 -5.79
N ALA A 164 -9.21 11.66 -5.00
CA ALA A 164 -9.25 12.27 -3.67
C ALA A 164 -9.69 13.76 -3.75
N GLY A 165 -10.59 14.14 -2.85
CA GLY A 165 -11.10 15.53 -2.74
C GLY A 165 -12.18 15.90 -3.76
N GLN A 166 -12.61 14.98 -4.61
CA GLN A 166 -13.75 15.19 -5.51
C GLN A 166 -15.00 14.45 -5.02
N GLY A 167 -16.16 15.04 -5.22
CA GLY A 167 -17.44 14.42 -4.87
C GLY A 167 -18.12 13.69 -6.04
N VAL A 168 -17.66 13.90 -7.27
CA VAL A 168 -18.25 13.32 -8.48
C VAL A 168 -17.21 12.46 -9.18
N PRO A 169 -17.48 11.17 -9.44
CA PRO A 169 -16.57 10.32 -10.17
C PRO A 169 -16.56 10.67 -11.67
N ALA A 170 -15.40 10.54 -12.27
CA ALA A 170 -15.22 10.57 -13.71
C ALA A 170 -15.42 9.16 -14.29
N ARG A 171 -16.15 9.04 -15.39
CA ARG A 171 -16.21 7.77 -16.14
C ARG A 171 -14.98 7.66 -17.01
N VAL A 172 -14.27 6.57 -16.87
CA VAL A 172 -13.07 6.25 -17.63
C VAL A 172 -13.24 4.87 -18.24
N HIS A 173 -12.84 4.71 -19.48
CA HIS A 173 -12.85 3.41 -20.12
C HIS A 173 -11.42 2.87 -20.19
N GLY A 174 -11.10 1.92 -19.32
CA GLY A 174 -9.85 1.17 -19.37
C GLY A 174 -9.87 0.13 -20.49
N ALA A 175 -8.71 -0.20 -21.04
CA ALA A 175 -8.62 -1.29 -22.00
C ALA A 175 -8.92 -2.62 -21.31
N PHE A 176 -9.62 -3.51 -22.02
CA PHE A 176 -9.68 -4.91 -21.59
C PHE A 176 -8.32 -5.56 -21.81
N VAL A 177 -7.85 -6.28 -20.83
CA VAL A 177 -6.57 -7.01 -20.88
C VAL A 177 -6.87 -8.51 -20.79
N GLY A 178 -6.55 -9.24 -21.85
CA GLY A 178 -6.72 -10.70 -21.87
C GLY A 178 -5.53 -11.44 -21.24
N ASP A 179 -5.74 -12.71 -20.92
CA ASP A 179 -4.72 -13.55 -20.26
C ASP A 179 -3.42 -13.63 -21.06
N ASP A 180 -3.51 -13.71 -22.38
CA ASP A 180 -2.34 -13.73 -23.27
C ASP A 180 -1.53 -12.44 -23.20
N GLU A 181 -2.18 -11.29 -22.95
CA GLU A 181 -1.51 -10.03 -22.81
C GLU A 181 -0.80 -9.94 -21.44
N VAL A 182 -1.45 -10.44 -20.38
CA VAL A 182 -0.85 -10.56 -19.05
C VAL A 182 0.42 -11.43 -19.14
N HIS A 183 0.33 -12.61 -19.76
CA HIS A 183 1.49 -13.49 -19.93
C HIS A 183 2.63 -12.81 -20.69
N ARG A 184 2.34 -12.11 -21.78
CA ARG A 184 3.38 -11.39 -22.53
C ARG A 184 4.09 -10.31 -21.71
N VAL A 185 3.34 -9.56 -20.89
CA VAL A 185 3.92 -8.54 -20.01
C VAL A 185 4.79 -9.21 -18.94
N VAL A 186 4.31 -10.26 -18.30
CA VAL A 186 5.06 -11.01 -17.29
C VAL A 186 6.35 -11.60 -17.87
N ASP A 187 6.28 -12.20 -19.05
CA ASP A 187 7.44 -12.79 -19.72
C ASP A 187 8.47 -11.73 -20.13
N ASP A 188 8.02 -10.53 -20.53
CA ASP A 188 8.92 -9.42 -20.83
C ASP A 188 9.64 -8.95 -19.56
N TRP A 189 8.93 -8.82 -18.44
CA TRP A 189 9.55 -8.47 -17.17
C TRP A 189 10.55 -9.51 -16.67
N LYS A 190 10.23 -10.79 -16.79
CA LYS A 190 11.15 -11.90 -16.45
C LYS A 190 12.46 -11.88 -17.24
N LYS A 191 12.44 -11.37 -18.48
CA LYS A 191 13.67 -11.20 -19.30
C LYS A 191 14.55 -10.06 -18.84
N ARG A 192 14.00 -9.08 -18.12
CA ARG A 192 14.73 -7.88 -17.67
C ARG A 192 15.59 -8.10 -16.44
N GLY A 193 15.33 -9.15 -15.65
CA GLY A 193 16.10 -9.49 -14.46
C GLY A 193 15.41 -10.54 -13.60
N THR A 194 16.14 -11.03 -12.61
CA THR A 194 15.63 -11.91 -11.56
C THR A 194 15.16 -11.07 -10.37
N PRO A 195 14.06 -11.47 -9.70
CA PRO A 195 13.62 -10.77 -8.50
C PRO A 195 14.62 -10.96 -7.36
N ASP A 196 14.89 -9.87 -6.65
CA ASP A 196 15.59 -9.89 -5.38
C ASP A 196 14.54 -9.86 -4.25
N PHE A 197 14.42 -10.98 -3.52
CA PHE A 197 13.41 -11.14 -2.51
C PHE A 197 13.96 -10.77 -1.13
N VAL A 198 13.16 -10.01 -0.38
CA VAL A 198 13.42 -9.67 1.02
C VAL A 198 12.64 -10.68 1.87
N ASP A 199 13.36 -11.65 2.45
CA ASP A 199 12.75 -12.77 3.20
C ASP A 199 12.15 -12.33 4.54
N GLU A 200 12.65 -11.25 5.11
CA GLU A 200 12.20 -10.69 6.38
C GLU A 200 10.75 -10.20 6.37
N ILE A 201 10.17 -9.93 5.19
CA ILE A 201 8.81 -9.39 5.06
C ILE A 201 7.75 -10.35 5.62
N THR A 202 7.96 -11.65 5.51
CA THR A 202 7.04 -12.69 5.99
C THR A 202 7.45 -13.30 7.33
N SER A 203 8.63 -12.95 7.82
CA SER A 203 9.11 -13.42 9.12
C SER A 203 8.21 -12.92 10.25
N ASP A 204 7.95 -13.78 11.24
CA ASP A 204 7.30 -13.35 12.48
C ASP A 204 8.18 -12.28 13.15
N LEU A 205 7.82 -11.04 12.94
CA LEU A 205 8.27 -9.97 13.81
C LEU A 205 7.69 -10.31 15.18
N GLN A 206 8.51 -10.93 16.06
CA GLN A 206 8.13 -11.17 17.45
C GLN A 206 7.55 -9.89 17.99
N ASP A 207 6.40 -10.01 18.64
CA ASP A 207 5.60 -8.92 19.20
C ASP A 207 6.48 -8.08 20.14
N THR A 208 7.30 -7.19 19.56
CA THR A 208 8.20 -6.31 20.30
C THR A 208 7.39 -5.16 20.87
N GLY A 209 6.47 -5.50 21.78
CA GLY A 209 5.76 -4.55 22.61
C GLY A 209 4.50 -3.93 21.98
N PRO A 210 3.70 -3.23 22.77
CA PRO A 210 2.48 -2.57 22.33
C PRO A 210 2.81 -1.52 21.27
N ILE A 211 2.08 -1.56 20.14
CA ILE A 211 2.19 -0.56 19.06
C ILE A 211 2.06 0.83 19.70
N PRO A 212 3.07 1.71 19.59
CA PRO A 212 2.99 3.04 20.19
C PRO A 212 1.79 3.80 19.63
N GLY A 213 0.83 4.14 20.48
CA GLY A 213 -0.40 4.85 20.10
C GLY A 213 -1.70 4.04 20.25
N LEU A 214 -1.64 2.75 20.57
CA LEU A 214 -2.78 1.99 21.07
C LEU A 214 -2.70 1.94 22.59
N SER A 215 -3.17 2.99 23.26
CA SER A 215 -3.48 2.94 24.70
C SER A 215 -4.53 1.87 24.92
N LEU A 216 -4.19 0.87 25.74
CA LEU A 216 -5.16 -0.07 26.27
C LEU A 216 -6.14 0.73 27.12
N ILE A 217 -7.30 1.04 26.56
CA ILE A 217 -8.45 1.41 27.38
C ILE A 217 -8.91 0.10 28.03
N HIS A 218 -8.49 -0.11 29.26
CA HIS A 218 -9.10 -1.09 30.13
C HIS A 218 -10.51 -0.60 30.45
N ILE A 219 -11.52 -1.34 29.99
CA ILE A 219 -12.86 -1.37 30.58
C ILE A 219 -12.92 -2.57 31.52
#